data_5424ec68d063505cae60fa3d46d7558e
#
_entry.id   5424ec68d063505cae60fa3d46d7558e
#
_cell.length_a   1.000
_cell.length_b   1.000
_cell.length_c   1.000
_cell.angle_alpha   90.00
_cell.angle_beta   90.00
_cell.angle_gamma   90.00
#
_symmetry.space_group_name_H-M   'P 1'
#
loop_
_entity.id
_entity.type
_entity.pdbx_description
1 polymer ?
#
loop_
_entity_poly.entity_id
_entity_poly.type
_entity_poly.pdbx_seq_one_letter_code
_entity_poly.pdbx_strand_id
1 'polypeptide(L)'
;MKYLFVLLAALSWGQETKPTEAKPADTAAADPVVLTVGSEKITKSQFEQIMATVPPQQKAQMATPTGRKQLAENIADLLTLAREARARKLDQAFRVQLQINQILAQSVYQQLAESTPLDDAALHAYYDQHKQEFEQVKAHHILIRFKGSQVPLKPNQKDLSDEEALAKAKEIREKVLAGGDFKKLAETESDDAGTAPHGGDLGAFGKGRMVPQFEQAAFAAEPGKITEPVKSPFGYHLIVVDSRGPKTFAEAKPEMEQKMKPEMAKKGLEDLKKKTTIVFDETYFGK
;
A
#
# COMPACT_ATOMS: atom_id res chain seq x y z
N MET A 1 18.57 -1.37 28.19
CA MET A 1 18.22 -0.20 27.39
C MET A 1 17.60 -0.69 26.08
N LYS A 2 16.26 -0.66 25.98
CA LYS A 2 15.53 -1.03 24.76
C LYS A 2 15.36 0.24 23.95
N TYR A 3 16.08 0.37 22.85
CA TYR A 3 15.97 1.50 21.95
C TYR A 3 14.64 1.43 21.20
N LEU A 4 13.75 2.35 21.51
CA LEU A 4 12.52 2.61 20.76
C LEU A 4 12.88 3.55 19.60
N PHE A 5 12.99 3.01 18.37
CA PHE A 5 13.07 3.84 17.17
C PHE A 5 11.69 4.46 16.92
N VAL A 6 11.51 5.70 17.35
CA VAL A 6 10.36 6.53 16.93
C VAL A 6 10.78 7.24 15.66
N LEU A 7 10.18 6.87 14.53
CA LEU A 7 10.22 7.65 13.29
C LEU A 7 9.43 8.95 13.53
N LEU A 8 10.16 10.04 13.77
CA LEU A 8 9.58 11.38 13.88
C LEU A 8 9.21 11.89 12.50
N ALA A 9 7.90 11.97 12.23
CA ALA A 9 7.41 12.84 11.18
C ALA A 9 7.72 14.31 11.55
N ALA A 10 8.28 15.08 10.64
CA ALA A 10 8.67 16.46 10.85
C ALA A 10 7.46 17.32 11.24
N LEU A 11 7.47 17.84 12.47
CA LEU A 11 6.57 18.90 12.90
C LEU A 11 7.05 20.22 12.25
N SER A 12 6.30 20.77 11.30
CA SER A 12 6.57 22.07 10.72
C SER A 12 6.27 23.17 11.76
N TRP A 13 7.29 23.83 12.21
CA TRP A 13 7.16 25.02 13.08
C TRP A 13 6.79 26.22 12.21
N GLY A 14 5.60 26.78 12.44
CA GLY A 14 5.15 28.01 11.78
C GLY A 14 5.99 29.19 12.20
N GLN A 15 6.49 29.95 11.19
CA GLN A 15 7.08 31.26 11.40
C GLN A 15 6.01 32.24 11.88
N GLU A 16 6.35 33.04 12.90
CA GLU A 16 5.55 34.16 13.35
C GLU A 16 5.35 35.19 12.23
N THR A 17 4.14 35.33 11.74
CA THR A 17 3.74 36.51 10.95
C THR A 17 3.08 37.51 11.87
N LYS A 18 3.51 38.78 11.75
CA LYS A 18 2.95 39.94 12.46
C LYS A 18 1.44 40.02 12.34
N PRO A 19 0.74 40.46 13.41
CA PRO A 19 -0.72 40.51 13.42
C PRO A 19 -1.25 41.61 12.53
N THR A 20 -2.06 41.24 11.55
CA THR A 20 -3.01 42.17 10.93
C THR A 20 -4.33 41.99 11.69
N GLU A 21 -4.87 43.05 12.24
CA GLU A 21 -6.18 43.04 12.91
C GLU A 21 -7.27 42.55 11.96
N ALA A 22 -7.87 41.40 12.29
CA ALA A 22 -9.08 40.90 11.67
C ALA A 22 -10.09 40.55 12.77
N LYS A 23 -11.29 41.05 12.56
CA LYS A 23 -12.56 40.93 13.26
C LYS A 23 -12.80 39.54 13.87
N PRO A 24 -13.42 39.41 15.05
CA PRO A 24 -13.57 38.11 15.71
C PRO A 24 -14.53 37.21 14.95
N ALA A 25 -14.02 36.11 14.46
CA ALA A 25 -14.79 34.99 13.96
C ALA A 25 -14.72 33.85 14.98
N ASP A 26 -15.86 33.29 15.26
CA ASP A 26 -16.19 32.05 15.97
C ASP A 26 -15.08 31.38 16.79
N THR A 27 -15.33 31.22 18.09
CA THR A 27 -14.47 30.52 19.06
C THR A 27 -14.42 29.03 18.73
N ALA A 28 -13.53 28.64 17.82
CA ALA A 28 -13.01 27.27 17.78
C ALA A 28 -12.32 27.03 19.13
N ALA A 29 -12.74 26.01 19.87
CA ALA A 29 -12.17 25.66 21.17
C ALA A 29 -10.64 25.55 21.03
N ALA A 30 -9.91 26.38 21.78
CA ALA A 30 -8.45 26.42 21.72
C ALA A 30 -7.90 24.99 21.97
N ASP A 31 -7.01 24.52 21.10
CA ASP A 31 -6.36 23.22 21.20
C ASP A 31 -5.53 23.17 22.50
N PRO A 32 -5.93 22.39 23.53
CA PRO A 32 -5.32 22.49 24.84
C PRO A 32 -3.89 21.95 24.87
N VAL A 33 -2.99 22.63 25.57
CA VAL A 33 -1.64 22.13 25.84
C VAL A 33 -1.73 20.93 26.78
N VAL A 34 -1.18 19.79 26.37
CA VAL A 34 -1.19 18.53 27.13
C VAL A 34 0.19 18.14 27.68
N LEU A 35 1.28 18.72 27.15
CA LEU A 35 2.63 18.52 27.64
C LEU A 35 3.44 19.82 27.51
N THR A 36 4.20 20.16 28.55
CA THR A 36 5.13 21.30 28.53
C THR A 36 6.52 20.81 28.96
N VAL A 37 7.54 21.10 28.18
CA VAL A 37 8.94 20.77 28.45
C VAL A 37 9.80 22.01 28.30
N GLY A 38 10.13 22.65 29.40
CA GLY A 38 10.77 23.98 29.36
C GLY A 38 9.85 25.03 28.74
N SER A 39 10.30 25.63 27.63
CA SER A 39 9.50 26.58 26.84
C SER A 39 8.64 25.92 25.75
N GLU A 40 8.89 24.64 25.46
CA GLU A 40 8.18 23.92 24.40
C GLU A 40 6.84 23.38 24.90
N LYS A 41 5.78 23.58 24.11
CA LYS A 41 4.42 23.16 24.43
C LYS A 41 3.91 22.25 23.34
N ILE A 42 3.33 21.12 23.72
CA ILE A 42 2.66 20.19 22.81
C ILE A 42 1.17 20.24 23.10
N THR A 43 0.40 20.53 22.07
CA THR A 43 -1.05 20.56 22.15
C THR A 43 -1.64 19.16 22.02
N LYS A 44 -2.92 19.02 22.31
CA LYS A 44 -3.63 17.75 22.19
C LYS A 44 -3.59 17.22 20.75
N SER A 45 -3.83 18.08 19.76
CA SER A 45 -3.80 17.67 18.35
C SER A 45 -2.40 17.21 17.90
N GLN A 46 -1.35 17.90 18.35
CA GLN A 46 0.02 17.48 18.10
C GLN A 46 0.35 16.13 18.75
N PHE A 47 -0.11 15.92 19.97
CA PHE A 47 0.07 14.65 20.67
C PHE A 47 -0.66 13.50 19.95
N GLU A 48 -1.89 13.72 19.49
CA GLU A 48 -2.64 12.73 18.69
C GLU A 48 -1.98 12.44 17.32
N GLN A 49 -1.35 13.42 16.70
CA GLN A 49 -0.53 13.19 15.51
C GLN A 49 0.67 12.27 15.82
N ILE A 50 1.35 12.47 16.95
CA ILE A 50 2.42 11.57 17.39
C ILE A 50 1.86 10.17 17.66
N MET A 51 0.70 10.06 18.32
CA MET A 51 0.01 8.79 18.53
C MET A 51 -0.32 8.07 17.22
N ALA A 52 -0.65 8.80 16.17
CA ALA A 52 -0.95 8.21 14.85
C ALA A 52 0.26 7.50 14.23
N THR A 53 1.50 7.92 14.57
CA THR A 53 2.74 7.30 14.08
C THR A 53 3.12 6.00 14.83
N VAL A 54 2.44 5.68 15.93
CA VAL A 54 2.70 4.46 16.72
C VAL A 54 2.33 3.23 15.89
N PRO A 55 3.19 2.19 15.83
CA PRO A 55 2.90 0.95 15.10
C PRO A 55 1.57 0.31 15.55
N PRO A 56 0.80 -0.30 14.62
CA PRO A 56 -0.52 -0.86 14.94
C PRO A 56 -0.54 -1.82 16.14
N GLN A 57 0.52 -2.62 16.31
CA GLN A 57 0.64 -3.59 17.40
C GLN A 57 0.73 -2.93 18.78
N GLN A 58 1.18 -1.67 18.84
CA GLN A 58 1.37 -0.92 20.08
C GLN A 58 0.25 0.10 20.34
N LYS A 59 -0.58 0.40 19.32
CA LYS A 59 -1.63 1.43 19.42
C LYS A 59 -2.59 1.18 20.58
N ALA A 60 -3.06 -0.06 20.76
CA ALA A 60 -3.99 -0.41 21.83
C ALA A 60 -3.41 -0.12 23.21
N GLN A 61 -2.13 -0.46 23.44
CA GLN A 61 -1.43 -0.21 24.70
C GLN A 61 -1.21 1.29 24.92
N MET A 62 -0.77 2.02 23.89
CA MET A 62 -0.51 3.46 23.96
C MET A 62 -1.78 4.30 24.08
N ALA A 63 -2.94 3.79 23.69
CA ALA A 63 -4.22 4.46 23.86
C ALA A 63 -4.71 4.50 25.33
N THR A 64 -4.14 3.67 26.21
CA THR A 64 -4.47 3.70 27.65
C THR A 64 -3.90 4.95 28.33
N PRO A 65 -4.46 5.41 29.46
CA PRO A 65 -3.89 6.54 30.23
C PRO A 65 -2.42 6.34 30.59
N THR A 66 -2.05 5.13 31.02
CA THR A 66 -0.65 4.77 31.35
C THR A 66 0.25 4.79 30.12
N GLY A 67 -0.22 4.25 28.99
CA GLY A 67 0.54 4.27 27.73
C GLY A 67 0.74 5.68 27.19
N ARG A 68 -0.28 6.54 27.25
CA ARG A 68 -0.17 7.97 26.89
C ARG A 68 0.84 8.70 27.76
N LYS A 69 0.83 8.43 29.10
CA LYS A 69 1.79 9.01 30.02
C LYS A 69 3.22 8.57 29.69
N GLN A 70 3.43 7.30 29.44
CA GLN A 70 4.74 6.76 29.03
C GLN A 70 5.24 7.39 27.72
N LEU A 71 4.36 7.57 26.74
CA LEU A 71 4.71 8.26 25.50
C LEU A 71 5.06 9.73 25.77
N ALA A 72 4.30 10.43 26.62
CA ALA A 72 4.60 11.81 26.99
C ALA A 72 5.96 11.94 27.71
N GLU A 73 6.31 11.00 28.59
CA GLU A 73 7.64 10.94 29.22
C GLU A 73 8.75 10.74 28.21
N ASN A 74 8.59 9.83 27.24
CA ASN A 74 9.56 9.63 26.16
C ASN A 74 9.74 10.89 25.29
N ILE A 75 8.66 11.61 25.02
CA ILE A 75 8.70 12.89 24.29
C ILE A 75 9.42 13.95 25.14
N ALA A 76 9.17 14.02 26.44
CA ALA A 76 9.84 14.96 27.32
C ALA A 76 11.35 14.72 27.38
N ASP A 77 11.79 13.46 27.44
CA ASP A 77 13.19 13.08 27.39
C ASP A 77 13.85 13.50 26.06
N LEU A 78 13.16 13.23 24.95
CA LEU A 78 13.62 13.62 23.61
C LEU A 78 13.83 15.14 23.51
N LEU A 79 12.81 15.93 23.93
CA LEU A 79 12.86 17.39 23.85
C LEU A 79 13.94 17.96 24.79
N THR A 80 14.11 17.36 25.97
CA THR A 80 15.19 17.73 26.90
C THR A 80 16.56 17.52 26.29
N LEU A 81 16.81 16.35 25.68
CA LEU A 81 18.06 16.05 24.99
C LEU A 81 18.29 16.94 23.77
N ALA A 82 17.23 17.20 22.99
CA ALA A 82 17.31 18.07 21.83
C ALA A 82 17.65 19.53 22.22
N ARG A 83 17.10 20.01 23.33
CA ARG A 83 17.42 21.35 23.87
C ARG A 83 18.90 21.41 24.29
N GLU A 84 19.39 20.40 24.98
CA GLU A 84 20.81 20.33 25.38
C GLU A 84 21.74 20.24 24.18
N ALA A 85 21.35 19.48 23.15
CA ALA A 85 22.10 19.40 21.91
C ALA A 85 22.23 20.77 21.21
N ARG A 86 21.15 21.56 21.17
CA ARG A 86 21.16 22.94 20.65
C ARG A 86 22.06 23.85 21.49
N ALA A 87 21.99 23.76 22.83
CA ALA A 87 22.83 24.52 23.73
C ALA A 87 24.34 24.25 23.49
N ARG A 88 24.67 23.00 23.14
CA ARG A 88 26.03 22.56 22.76
C ARG A 88 26.35 22.77 21.29
N LYS A 89 25.46 23.35 20.50
CA LYS A 89 25.62 23.57 19.04
C LYS A 89 25.84 22.30 18.25
N LEU A 90 25.39 21.15 18.76
CA LEU A 90 25.51 19.86 18.05
C LEU A 90 24.59 19.78 16.82
N ASP A 91 23.51 20.58 16.81
CA ASP A 91 22.62 20.77 15.68
C ASP A 91 23.32 21.42 14.47
N GLN A 92 24.46 22.14 14.69
CA GLN A 92 25.25 22.77 13.63
C GLN A 92 26.26 21.80 12.97
N ALA A 93 26.47 20.62 13.52
CA ALA A 93 27.34 19.65 12.90
C ALA A 93 26.82 19.22 11.52
N PHE A 94 27.69 19.17 10.50
CA PHE A 94 27.33 18.87 9.11
C PHE A 94 26.44 17.62 8.98
N ARG A 95 26.77 16.55 9.69
CA ARG A 95 25.98 15.32 9.68
C ARG A 95 24.55 15.52 10.17
N VAL A 96 24.35 16.33 11.21
CA VAL A 96 23.03 16.62 11.78
C VAL A 96 22.24 17.51 10.80
N GLN A 97 22.89 18.54 10.26
CA GLN A 97 22.29 19.40 9.25
C GLN A 97 21.86 18.63 7.99
N LEU A 98 22.69 17.68 7.55
CA LEU A 98 22.36 16.81 6.43
C LEU A 98 21.09 15.96 6.72
N GLN A 99 20.96 15.40 7.92
CA GLN A 99 19.77 14.66 8.33
C GLN A 99 18.51 15.56 8.39
N ILE A 100 18.64 16.76 8.93
CA ILE A 100 17.53 17.72 8.94
C ILE A 100 17.11 18.06 7.51
N ASN A 101 18.08 18.36 6.62
CA ASN A 101 17.80 18.68 5.22
C ASN A 101 17.14 17.49 4.48
N GLN A 102 17.51 16.25 4.79
CA GLN A 102 16.85 15.06 4.23
C GLN A 102 15.37 14.97 4.65
N ILE A 103 15.06 15.25 5.93
CA ILE A 103 13.68 15.25 6.43
C ILE A 103 12.86 16.36 5.76
N LEU A 104 13.42 17.57 5.68
CA LEU A 104 12.76 18.70 5.02
C LEU A 104 12.54 18.44 3.53
N ALA A 105 13.54 17.90 2.84
CA ALA A 105 13.43 17.54 1.43
C ALA A 105 12.34 16.47 1.19
N GLN A 106 12.29 15.44 2.05
CA GLN A 106 11.25 14.42 1.99
C GLN A 106 9.84 15.02 2.20
N SER A 107 9.70 15.95 3.15
CA SER A 107 8.41 16.61 3.43
C SER A 107 7.94 17.44 2.24
N VAL A 108 8.84 18.21 1.60
CA VAL A 108 8.50 18.97 0.38
C VAL A 108 8.18 18.03 -0.78
N TYR A 109 8.95 16.95 -0.96
CA TYR A 109 8.70 15.99 -2.03
C TYR A 109 7.32 15.34 -1.88
N GLN A 110 6.93 14.97 -0.65
CA GLN A 110 5.60 14.45 -0.36
C GLN A 110 4.51 15.48 -0.63
N GLN A 111 4.72 16.72 -0.20
CA GLN A 111 3.79 17.83 -0.48
C GLN A 111 3.62 18.06 -1.98
N LEU A 112 4.70 18.03 -2.77
CA LEU A 112 4.62 18.15 -4.23
C LEU A 112 3.82 17.01 -4.87
N ALA A 113 3.90 15.78 -4.30
CA ALA A 113 3.11 14.65 -4.75
C ALA A 113 1.61 14.77 -4.40
N GLU A 114 1.28 15.44 -3.29
CA GLU A 114 -0.08 15.56 -2.77
C GLU A 114 -0.80 16.84 -3.21
N SER A 115 -0.06 17.95 -3.32
CA SER A 115 -0.63 19.29 -3.57
C SER A 115 -0.90 19.61 -5.04
N THR A 116 -0.42 18.80 -5.97
CA THR A 116 -0.74 19.00 -7.37
C THR A 116 -2.02 18.22 -7.67
N PRO A 117 -3.16 18.92 -7.86
CA PRO A 117 -4.39 18.23 -8.28
C PRO A 117 -4.08 17.53 -9.60
N LEU A 118 -4.28 16.22 -9.63
CA LEU A 118 -4.29 15.52 -10.90
C LEU A 118 -5.53 15.99 -11.65
N ASP A 119 -5.33 16.72 -12.74
CA ASP A 119 -6.39 17.12 -13.64
C ASP A 119 -7.12 15.87 -14.14
N ASP A 120 -8.43 15.85 -14.04
CA ASP A 120 -9.26 14.74 -14.54
C ASP A 120 -8.98 14.47 -16.03
N ALA A 121 -8.67 15.50 -16.83
CA ALA A 121 -8.28 15.33 -18.21
C ALA A 121 -6.94 14.56 -18.35
N ALA A 122 -5.97 14.85 -17.50
CA ALA A 122 -4.69 14.11 -17.46
C ALA A 122 -4.88 12.66 -17.00
N LEU A 123 -5.76 12.43 -16.03
CA LEU A 123 -6.12 11.08 -15.59
C LEU A 123 -6.82 10.29 -16.69
N HIS A 124 -7.76 10.90 -17.40
CA HIS A 124 -8.41 10.26 -18.55
C HIS A 124 -7.43 9.95 -19.68
N ALA A 125 -6.53 10.88 -20.00
CA ALA A 125 -5.49 10.66 -21.01
C ALA A 125 -4.56 9.51 -20.61
N TYR A 126 -4.15 9.44 -19.34
CA TYR A 126 -3.34 8.35 -18.82
C TYR A 126 -4.09 7.01 -18.91
N TYR A 127 -5.34 6.98 -18.46
CA TYR A 127 -6.17 5.78 -18.54
C TYR A 127 -6.30 5.26 -19.97
N ASP A 128 -6.61 6.14 -20.93
CA ASP A 128 -6.79 5.77 -22.32
C ASP A 128 -5.51 5.23 -22.97
N GLN A 129 -4.35 5.78 -22.60
CA GLN A 129 -3.04 5.31 -23.07
C GLN A 129 -2.60 3.99 -22.41
N HIS A 130 -3.06 3.73 -21.19
CA HIS A 130 -2.59 2.62 -20.35
C HIS A 130 -3.68 1.59 -20.03
N LYS A 131 -4.76 1.52 -20.80
CA LYS A 131 -5.90 0.59 -20.56
C LYS A 131 -5.47 -0.86 -20.31
N GLN A 132 -4.42 -1.31 -20.98
CA GLN A 132 -3.90 -2.66 -20.82
C GLN A 132 -3.30 -2.94 -19.43
N GLU A 133 -2.82 -1.90 -18.73
CA GLU A 133 -2.30 -2.04 -17.37
C GLU A 133 -3.42 -2.27 -16.36
N PHE A 134 -4.63 -1.82 -16.69
CA PHE A 134 -5.84 -1.96 -15.87
C PHE A 134 -6.69 -3.16 -16.26
N GLU A 135 -6.19 -4.02 -17.19
CA GLU A 135 -6.90 -5.23 -17.58
C GLU A 135 -7.12 -6.15 -16.38
N GLN A 136 -8.34 -6.65 -16.24
CA GLN A 136 -8.73 -7.60 -15.22
C GLN A 136 -9.54 -8.74 -15.83
N VAL A 137 -9.48 -9.87 -15.14
CA VAL A 137 -10.24 -11.07 -15.45
C VAL A 137 -11.15 -11.37 -14.28
N LYS A 138 -12.44 -11.64 -14.55
CA LYS A 138 -13.34 -12.26 -13.59
C LYS A 138 -13.46 -13.74 -13.92
N ALA A 139 -13.20 -14.61 -12.96
CA ALA A 139 -13.13 -16.04 -13.23
C ALA A 139 -13.61 -16.89 -12.06
N HIS A 140 -14.00 -18.12 -12.39
CA HIS A 140 -14.20 -19.21 -11.46
C HIS A 140 -13.13 -20.27 -11.68
N HIS A 141 -12.78 -21.03 -10.63
CA HIS A 141 -11.88 -22.14 -10.77
C HIS A 141 -12.29 -23.37 -9.93
N ILE A 142 -11.80 -24.53 -10.37
CA ILE A 142 -11.79 -25.77 -9.60
C ILE A 142 -10.33 -26.15 -9.40
N LEU A 143 -9.94 -26.42 -8.15
CA LEU A 143 -8.58 -26.83 -7.81
C LEU A 143 -8.60 -28.32 -7.39
N ILE A 144 -7.74 -29.11 -7.98
CA ILE A 144 -7.49 -30.49 -7.61
C ILE A 144 -6.06 -30.60 -7.09
N ARG A 145 -5.90 -30.77 -5.80
CA ARG A 145 -4.59 -30.92 -5.17
C ARG A 145 -3.93 -32.25 -5.51
N PHE A 146 -2.61 -32.29 -5.44
CA PHE A 146 -1.82 -33.52 -5.52
C PHE A 146 -0.91 -33.67 -4.29
N LYS A 147 -0.34 -34.85 -4.10
CA LYS A 147 0.60 -35.12 -3.02
C LYS A 147 1.82 -34.20 -3.07
N GLY A 148 2.05 -33.44 -2.01
CA GLY A 148 3.10 -32.43 -1.93
C GLY A 148 2.68 -31.02 -2.39
N SER A 149 1.41 -30.82 -2.75
CA SER A 149 0.90 -29.46 -3.03
C SER A 149 0.87 -28.60 -1.76
N GLN A 150 0.81 -27.28 -1.95
CA GLN A 150 0.74 -26.31 -0.82
C GLN A 150 -0.65 -26.27 -0.15
N VAL A 151 -1.65 -26.94 -0.72
CA VAL A 151 -3.00 -27.02 -0.16
C VAL A 151 -3.07 -28.18 0.85
N PRO A 152 -3.54 -27.93 2.09
CA PRO A 152 -3.71 -28.98 3.08
C PRO A 152 -4.66 -30.08 2.62
N LEU A 153 -4.34 -31.31 2.97
CA LEU A 153 -5.25 -32.45 2.75
C LEU A 153 -6.46 -32.34 3.70
N LYS A 154 -7.66 -32.45 3.15
CA LYS A 154 -8.89 -32.49 3.96
C LYS A 154 -8.98 -33.81 4.76
N PRO A 155 -9.63 -33.83 5.93
CA PRO A 155 -9.88 -35.07 6.66
C PRO A 155 -10.58 -36.13 5.77
N ASN A 156 -10.09 -37.39 5.81
CA ASN A 156 -10.59 -38.51 5.03
C ASN A 156 -10.49 -38.38 3.49
N GLN A 157 -9.78 -37.37 2.98
CA GLN A 157 -9.53 -37.24 1.54
C GLN A 157 -8.35 -38.11 1.13
N LYS A 158 -8.45 -38.75 -0.05
CA LYS A 158 -7.33 -39.47 -0.66
C LYS A 158 -6.25 -38.48 -1.12
N ASP A 159 -5.01 -38.75 -0.74
CA ASP A 159 -3.86 -37.98 -1.20
C ASP A 159 -3.44 -38.45 -2.59
N LEU A 160 -3.94 -37.80 -3.63
CA LEU A 160 -3.78 -38.19 -5.02
C LEU A 160 -2.32 -37.99 -5.48
N SER A 161 -1.80 -38.92 -6.30
CA SER A 161 -0.57 -38.70 -7.02
C SER A 161 -0.76 -37.58 -8.04
N ASP A 162 0.34 -37.12 -8.66
CA ASP A 162 0.29 -36.08 -9.70
C ASP A 162 -0.58 -36.56 -10.88
N GLU A 163 -0.38 -37.81 -11.31
CA GLU A 163 -1.12 -38.42 -12.43
C GLU A 163 -2.60 -38.61 -12.09
N GLU A 164 -2.91 -39.03 -10.86
CA GLU A 164 -4.30 -39.21 -10.40
C GLU A 164 -5.02 -37.86 -10.34
N ALA A 165 -4.34 -36.79 -9.86
CA ALA A 165 -4.91 -35.44 -9.77
C ALA A 165 -5.18 -34.86 -11.18
N LEU A 166 -4.24 -35.06 -12.11
CA LEU A 166 -4.44 -34.66 -13.50
C LEU A 166 -5.61 -35.43 -14.15
N ALA A 167 -5.70 -36.73 -13.92
CA ALA A 167 -6.79 -37.55 -14.44
C ALA A 167 -8.15 -37.07 -13.90
N LYS A 168 -8.22 -36.79 -12.60
CA LYS A 168 -9.42 -36.23 -11.97
C LYS A 168 -9.79 -34.85 -12.54
N ALA A 169 -8.82 -33.98 -12.72
CA ALA A 169 -9.07 -32.67 -13.33
C ALA A 169 -9.61 -32.81 -14.77
N LYS A 170 -9.06 -33.72 -15.58
CA LYS A 170 -9.57 -33.99 -16.91
C LYS A 170 -10.99 -34.54 -16.89
N GLU A 171 -11.30 -35.50 -15.98
CA GLU A 171 -12.63 -36.03 -15.82
C GLU A 171 -13.67 -34.95 -15.49
N ILE A 172 -13.34 -34.05 -14.57
CA ILE A 172 -14.22 -32.92 -14.22
C ILE A 172 -14.41 -31.99 -15.43
N ARG A 173 -13.35 -31.71 -16.16
CA ARG A 173 -13.44 -30.93 -17.39
C ARG A 173 -14.39 -31.54 -18.41
N GLU A 174 -14.30 -32.84 -18.64
CA GLU A 174 -15.22 -33.54 -19.55
C GLU A 174 -16.68 -33.47 -19.07
N LYS A 175 -16.92 -33.57 -17.76
CA LYS A 175 -18.26 -33.35 -17.19
C LYS A 175 -18.80 -31.96 -17.51
N VAL A 176 -17.97 -30.93 -17.39
CA VAL A 176 -18.36 -29.54 -17.74
C VAL A 176 -18.63 -29.41 -19.23
N LEU A 177 -17.77 -29.98 -20.10
CA LEU A 177 -17.95 -29.95 -21.55
C LEU A 177 -19.22 -30.70 -22.01
N ALA A 178 -19.62 -31.72 -21.25
CA ALA A 178 -20.88 -32.46 -21.46
C ALA A 178 -22.14 -31.71 -20.92
N GLY A 179 -21.99 -30.44 -20.46
CA GLY A 179 -23.07 -29.61 -19.96
C GLY A 179 -23.26 -29.62 -18.43
N GLY A 180 -22.32 -30.19 -17.71
CA GLY A 180 -22.32 -30.14 -16.22
C GLY A 180 -22.14 -28.71 -15.69
N ASP A 181 -22.82 -28.43 -14.58
CA ASP A 181 -22.75 -27.12 -13.90
C ASP A 181 -21.38 -26.95 -13.23
N PHE A 182 -20.55 -26.04 -13.76
CA PHE A 182 -19.21 -25.75 -13.25
C PHE A 182 -19.23 -25.36 -11.76
N LYS A 183 -20.17 -24.52 -11.35
CA LYS A 183 -20.24 -24.01 -9.96
C LYS A 183 -20.56 -25.14 -8.97
N LYS A 184 -21.49 -26.00 -9.32
CA LYS A 184 -21.82 -27.19 -8.50
C LYS A 184 -20.64 -28.16 -8.42
N LEU A 185 -19.90 -28.35 -9.52
CA LEU A 185 -18.70 -29.16 -9.52
C LEU A 185 -17.58 -28.51 -8.69
N ALA A 186 -17.46 -27.20 -8.68
CA ALA A 186 -16.53 -26.49 -7.81
C ALA A 186 -16.87 -26.69 -6.32
N GLU A 187 -18.15 -26.61 -5.94
CA GLU A 187 -18.61 -26.82 -4.58
C GLU A 187 -18.27 -28.23 -4.05
N THR A 188 -18.37 -29.25 -4.91
CA THR A 188 -18.23 -30.65 -4.51
C THR A 188 -16.83 -31.21 -4.70
N GLU A 189 -16.11 -30.78 -5.72
CA GLU A 189 -14.87 -31.42 -6.17
C GLU A 189 -13.62 -30.55 -5.89
N SER A 190 -13.78 -29.22 -5.70
CA SER A 190 -12.64 -28.32 -5.54
C SER A 190 -11.98 -28.47 -4.17
N ASP A 191 -10.65 -28.51 -4.18
CA ASP A 191 -9.82 -28.51 -2.97
C ASP A 191 -9.52 -27.12 -2.44
N ASP A 192 -9.93 -26.06 -3.14
CA ASP A 192 -9.85 -24.71 -2.63
C ASP A 192 -10.99 -24.40 -1.66
N ALA A 193 -10.73 -24.57 -0.37
CA ALA A 193 -11.73 -24.33 0.67
C ALA A 193 -12.25 -22.89 0.72
N GLY A 194 -11.49 -21.91 0.18
CA GLY A 194 -11.87 -20.51 0.18
C GLY A 194 -12.94 -20.18 -0.85
N THR A 195 -12.85 -20.75 -2.04
CA THR A 195 -13.75 -20.44 -3.16
C THR A 195 -14.75 -21.54 -3.48
N ALA A 196 -14.47 -22.80 -3.13
CA ALA A 196 -15.36 -23.93 -3.39
C ALA A 196 -16.82 -23.67 -2.92
N PRO A 197 -17.09 -23.18 -1.69
CA PRO A 197 -18.46 -22.92 -1.21
C PRO A 197 -19.21 -21.86 -2.01
N HIS A 198 -18.49 -21.10 -2.83
CA HIS A 198 -19.02 -20.03 -3.68
C HIS A 198 -18.93 -20.37 -5.17
N GLY A 199 -18.90 -21.69 -5.50
CA GLY A 199 -18.83 -22.15 -6.88
C GLY A 199 -17.49 -21.83 -7.57
N GLY A 200 -16.42 -21.69 -6.80
CA GLY A 200 -15.07 -21.38 -7.31
C GLY A 200 -14.87 -19.91 -7.68
N ASP A 201 -15.72 -18.98 -7.26
CA ASP A 201 -15.65 -17.57 -7.64
C ASP A 201 -14.40 -16.91 -7.03
N LEU A 202 -13.52 -16.39 -7.90
CA LEU A 202 -12.31 -15.64 -7.55
C LEU A 202 -12.52 -14.13 -7.56
N GLY A 203 -13.71 -13.67 -8.00
CA GLY A 203 -13.94 -12.27 -8.28
C GLY A 203 -13.12 -11.77 -9.47
N ALA A 204 -12.96 -10.44 -9.55
CA ALA A 204 -12.12 -9.81 -10.55
C ALA A 204 -10.69 -9.61 -10.02
N PHE A 205 -9.70 -9.96 -10.82
CA PHE A 205 -8.29 -9.77 -10.50
C PHE A 205 -7.50 -9.26 -11.69
N GLY A 206 -6.53 -8.38 -11.42
CA GLY A 206 -5.56 -7.89 -12.40
C GLY A 206 -4.27 -8.71 -12.38
N LYS A 207 -3.34 -8.34 -13.27
CA LYS A 207 -2.02 -8.97 -13.36
C LYS A 207 -1.21 -8.82 -12.06
N GLY A 208 -0.39 -9.82 -11.74
CA GLY A 208 0.44 -9.88 -10.53
C GLY A 208 -0.31 -10.29 -9.25
N ARG A 209 -1.58 -10.72 -9.36
CA ARG A 209 -2.39 -11.11 -8.21
C ARG A 209 -2.46 -12.61 -8.01
N MET A 210 -2.20 -13.39 -9.04
CA MET A 210 -2.26 -14.85 -9.03
C MET A 210 -0.88 -15.44 -9.33
N VAL A 211 -0.70 -16.74 -9.06
CA VAL A 211 0.53 -17.43 -9.46
C VAL A 211 0.70 -17.41 -10.97
N PRO A 212 1.94 -17.30 -11.49
CA PRO A 212 2.19 -17.03 -12.91
C PRO A 212 1.49 -17.99 -13.88
N GLN A 213 1.48 -19.29 -13.57
CA GLN A 213 0.86 -20.30 -14.44
C GLN A 213 -0.66 -20.13 -14.55
N PHE A 214 -1.31 -19.83 -13.40
CA PHE A 214 -2.75 -19.56 -13.36
C PHE A 214 -3.08 -18.26 -14.09
N GLU A 215 -2.33 -17.20 -13.81
CA GLU A 215 -2.52 -15.89 -14.42
C GLU A 215 -2.40 -15.95 -15.94
N GLN A 216 -1.32 -16.56 -16.44
CA GLN A 216 -1.12 -16.74 -17.88
C GLN A 216 -2.30 -17.46 -18.53
N ALA A 217 -2.78 -18.55 -17.91
CA ALA A 217 -3.90 -19.32 -18.45
C ALA A 217 -5.22 -18.51 -18.42
N ALA A 218 -5.51 -17.82 -17.30
CA ALA A 218 -6.72 -17.03 -17.16
C ALA A 218 -6.77 -15.86 -18.15
N PHE A 219 -5.63 -15.13 -18.32
CA PHE A 219 -5.57 -14.01 -19.27
C PHE A 219 -5.52 -14.46 -20.75
N ALA A 220 -5.18 -15.71 -21.04
CA ALA A 220 -5.22 -16.27 -22.39
C ALA A 220 -6.56 -16.95 -22.73
N ALA A 221 -7.35 -17.33 -21.71
CA ALA A 221 -8.60 -18.08 -21.91
C ALA A 221 -9.66 -17.25 -22.64
N GLU A 222 -10.44 -17.89 -23.47
CA GLU A 222 -11.65 -17.30 -24.03
C GLU A 222 -12.77 -17.26 -22.99
N PRO A 223 -13.45 -16.12 -22.81
CA PRO A 223 -14.59 -16.04 -21.90
C PRO A 223 -15.67 -17.11 -22.19
N GLY A 224 -16.18 -17.71 -21.12
CA GLY A 224 -17.17 -18.79 -21.18
C GLY A 224 -16.62 -20.18 -21.51
N LYS A 225 -15.32 -20.32 -21.82
CA LYS A 225 -14.70 -21.63 -22.09
C LYS A 225 -13.87 -22.11 -20.92
N ILE A 226 -13.96 -23.40 -20.62
CA ILE A 226 -13.12 -24.05 -19.61
C ILE A 226 -11.73 -24.32 -20.18
N THR A 227 -10.68 -24.03 -19.39
CA THR A 227 -9.28 -24.30 -19.80
C THR A 227 -8.94 -25.80 -19.75
N GLU A 228 -7.83 -26.16 -20.37
CA GLU A 228 -7.12 -27.40 -20.00
C GLU A 228 -6.65 -27.30 -18.54
N PRO A 229 -6.38 -28.45 -17.87
CA PRO A 229 -5.83 -28.44 -16.52
C PRO A 229 -4.49 -27.69 -16.46
N VAL A 230 -4.44 -26.63 -15.64
CA VAL A 230 -3.28 -25.77 -15.44
C VAL A 230 -2.57 -26.17 -14.15
N LYS A 231 -1.33 -26.65 -14.25
CA LYS A 231 -0.54 -27.04 -13.08
C LYS A 231 0.08 -25.85 -12.38
N SER A 232 -0.03 -25.82 -11.04
CA SER A 232 0.64 -24.84 -10.18
C SER A 232 1.18 -25.54 -8.92
N PRO A 233 1.90 -24.85 -8.01
CA PRO A 233 2.27 -25.42 -6.71
C PRO A 233 1.10 -25.82 -5.81
N PHE A 234 -0.10 -25.36 -6.11
CA PHE A 234 -1.33 -25.65 -5.37
C PHE A 234 -2.08 -26.90 -5.89
N GLY A 235 -1.90 -27.26 -7.15
CA GLY A 235 -2.63 -28.34 -7.79
C GLY A 235 -2.87 -28.08 -9.27
N TYR A 236 -3.83 -28.83 -9.83
CA TYR A 236 -4.37 -28.62 -11.17
C TYR A 236 -5.61 -27.74 -11.08
N HIS A 237 -5.59 -26.64 -11.82
CA HIS A 237 -6.70 -25.68 -11.92
C HIS A 237 -7.47 -25.91 -13.22
N LEU A 238 -8.79 -25.94 -13.12
CA LEU A 238 -9.71 -25.74 -14.24
C LEU A 238 -10.28 -24.33 -14.10
N ILE A 239 -10.18 -23.52 -15.14
CA ILE A 239 -10.54 -22.08 -15.07
C ILE A 239 -11.62 -21.81 -16.10
N VAL A 240 -12.65 -21.07 -15.69
CA VAL A 240 -13.64 -20.47 -16.59
C VAL A 240 -13.62 -18.98 -16.35
N VAL A 241 -13.30 -18.24 -17.41
CA VAL A 241 -13.32 -16.77 -17.39
C VAL A 241 -14.71 -16.29 -17.71
N ASP A 242 -15.33 -15.52 -16.82
CA ASP A 242 -16.66 -14.91 -17.06
C ASP A 242 -16.55 -13.71 -18.00
N SER A 243 -15.56 -12.85 -17.71
CA SER A 243 -15.32 -11.64 -18.49
C SER A 243 -13.86 -11.20 -18.37
N ARG A 244 -13.41 -10.46 -19.37
CA ARG A 244 -12.09 -9.81 -19.41
C ARG A 244 -12.24 -8.42 -20.00
N GLY A 245 -11.57 -7.45 -19.39
CA GLY A 245 -11.54 -6.07 -19.84
C GLY A 245 -10.86 -5.16 -18.86
N PRO A 246 -10.60 -3.91 -19.22
CA PRO A 246 -10.01 -2.95 -18.29
C PRO A 246 -11.01 -2.61 -17.18
N LYS A 247 -10.50 -2.31 -15.99
CA LYS A 247 -11.25 -1.61 -14.94
C LYS A 247 -11.89 -0.37 -15.55
N THR A 248 -13.04 0.03 -15.07
CA THR A 248 -13.59 1.34 -15.42
C THR A 248 -12.65 2.45 -14.96
N PHE A 249 -12.76 3.63 -15.57
CA PHE A 249 -11.98 4.81 -15.14
C PHE A 249 -12.13 5.07 -13.63
N ALA A 250 -13.35 4.99 -13.10
CA ALA A 250 -13.61 5.20 -11.68
C ALA A 250 -12.91 4.17 -10.77
N GLU A 251 -12.87 2.90 -11.18
CA GLU A 251 -12.18 1.85 -10.45
C GLU A 251 -10.65 1.96 -10.55
N ALA A 252 -10.14 2.43 -11.69
CA ALA A 252 -8.71 2.61 -11.93
C ALA A 252 -8.15 3.91 -11.30
N LYS A 253 -8.99 4.93 -11.09
CA LYS A 253 -8.60 6.26 -10.63
C LYS A 253 -7.70 6.25 -9.39
N PRO A 254 -8.00 5.53 -8.29
CA PRO A 254 -7.13 5.50 -7.12
C PRO A 254 -5.74 4.91 -7.41
N GLU A 255 -5.67 3.91 -8.29
CA GLU A 255 -4.40 3.31 -8.69
C GLU A 255 -3.59 4.25 -9.59
N MET A 256 -4.25 4.94 -10.52
CA MET A 256 -3.62 5.97 -11.37
C MET A 256 -3.07 7.12 -10.54
N GLU A 257 -3.84 7.63 -9.59
CA GLU A 257 -3.38 8.68 -8.68
C GLU A 257 -2.12 8.27 -7.92
N GLN A 258 -2.07 7.03 -7.44
CA GLN A 258 -0.89 6.49 -6.77
C GLN A 258 0.33 6.40 -7.70
N LYS A 259 0.13 5.97 -8.95
CA LYS A 259 1.21 5.86 -9.95
C LYS A 259 1.71 7.24 -10.42
N MET A 260 0.83 8.21 -10.54
CA MET A 260 1.16 9.55 -11.06
C MET A 260 1.79 10.47 -10.00
N LYS A 261 1.50 10.27 -8.72
CA LYS A 261 2.07 11.09 -7.62
C LYS A 261 3.59 11.25 -7.67
N PRO A 262 4.40 10.19 -7.85
CA PRO A 262 5.86 10.33 -7.94
C PRO A 262 6.31 11.17 -9.14
N GLU A 263 5.62 11.05 -10.28
CA GLU A 263 5.94 11.85 -11.48
C GLU A 263 5.63 13.33 -11.27
N MET A 264 4.53 13.63 -10.56
CA MET A 264 4.19 15.00 -10.20
C MET A 264 5.23 15.61 -9.25
N ALA A 265 5.65 14.85 -8.23
CA ALA A 265 6.71 15.27 -7.33
C ALA A 265 8.04 15.55 -8.07
N LYS A 266 8.39 14.66 -9.01
CA LYS A 266 9.58 14.82 -9.86
C LYS A 266 9.50 16.09 -10.72
N LYS A 267 8.36 16.33 -11.36
CA LYS A 267 8.13 17.58 -12.13
C LYS A 267 8.25 18.81 -11.24
N GLY A 268 7.64 18.80 -10.06
CA GLY A 268 7.78 19.89 -9.09
C GLY A 268 9.22 20.11 -8.65
N LEU A 269 10.00 19.05 -8.43
CA LEU A 269 11.42 19.16 -8.12
C LEU A 269 12.22 19.77 -9.28
N GLU A 270 11.95 19.40 -10.52
CA GLU A 270 12.61 20.00 -11.70
C GLU A 270 12.29 21.51 -11.81
N ASP A 271 11.05 21.91 -11.51
CA ASP A 271 10.69 23.34 -11.50
C ASP A 271 11.35 24.12 -10.36
N LEU A 272 11.59 23.50 -9.21
CA LEU A 272 12.39 24.08 -8.13
C LEU A 272 13.86 24.20 -8.53
N LYS A 273 14.45 23.19 -9.18
CA LYS A 273 15.83 23.23 -9.67
C LYS A 273 16.06 24.34 -10.68
N LYS A 274 15.13 24.63 -11.57
CA LYS A 274 15.22 25.76 -12.53
C LYS A 274 15.35 27.10 -11.84
N LYS A 275 14.85 27.24 -10.61
CA LYS A 275 14.91 28.46 -9.79
C LYS A 275 16.11 28.49 -8.84
N THR A 276 16.93 27.44 -8.83
CA THR A 276 18.06 27.30 -7.92
C THR A 276 19.37 27.28 -8.70
N THR A 277 20.32 28.11 -8.32
CA THR A 277 21.66 28.06 -8.89
C THR A 277 22.39 26.82 -8.33
N ILE A 278 22.78 25.91 -9.21
CA ILE A 278 23.56 24.72 -8.86
C ILE A 278 24.87 24.81 -9.62
N VAL A 279 25.98 24.80 -8.88
CA VAL A 279 27.34 24.83 -9.46
C VAL A 279 28.09 23.61 -9.00
N PHE A 280 28.68 22.90 -9.93
CA PHE A 280 29.57 21.77 -9.66
C PHE A 280 31.01 22.20 -9.89
N ASP A 281 31.91 21.82 -8.97
CA ASP A 281 33.34 22.01 -9.20
C ASP A 281 33.82 20.94 -10.21
N GLU A 282 34.21 21.42 -11.40
CA GLU A 282 34.63 20.53 -12.50
C GLU A 282 35.93 19.80 -12.18
N THR A 283 36.75 20.31 -11.25
CA THR A 283 38.00 19.65 -10.85
C THR A 283 37.73 18.41 -9.99
N TYR A 284 36.65 18.43 -9.22
CA TYR A 284 36.24 17.36 -8.33
C TYR A 284 35.29 16.35 -8.98
N PHE A 285 34.31 16.84 -9.74
CA PHE A 285 33.24 15.99 -10.32
C PHE A 285 33.54 15.55 -11.76
N GLY A 286 34.54 16.14 -12.40
CA GLY A 286 34.80 15.94 -13.83
C GLY A 286 33.84 16.78 -14.69
N LYS A 287 34.11 16.83 -15.99
CA LYS A 287 33.24 17.48 -16.98
C LYS A 287 32.11 16.58 -17.39
#